data_24831bef553499f3cf8dc6cfc1c940d0
#
_entry.id   24831bef553499f3cf8dc6cfc1c940d0
#
_cell.length_a   1.000
_cell.length_b   1.000
_cell.length_c   1.000
_cell.angle_alpha   90.00
_cell.angle_beta   90.00
_cell.angle_gamma   90.00
#
_symmetry.space_group_name_H-M   'P 1'
#
loop_
_entity.id
_entity.type
_entity.pdbx_description
1 polymer ?
#
loop_
_entity_poly.entity_id
_entity_poly.type
_entity_poly.pdbx_seq_one_letter_code
_entity_poly.pdbx_strand_id
1 'polypeptide(L)'
;MELTDSFAKSLLSLTSRKAVMTVQIERDRYGRPLIIPVGGKKAVAYTRATTIANSLDDASALTAWKMRMAAVGLTTRPDILLSISAAGEDKLAINSYIEEAMEVAGASKAANIGTAIHAFTEKLDLGQDLGVIPDQWLPDIKAYEQATASLKKLHIEQFTVLDKLKIAGTPDRVVEYKGEKFIADIKTGRIDHPSNIAMQLAIYAHGSPYDIVTATRGSWGDINKEKAIIIHLPAGTGTCKLVFIDINEGWKGVQLAMKVRKWRDQKGLTTPFE
;
A
#
# COMPACT_ATOMS: atom_id res chain seq x y z
N MET A 1 14.14 8.25 54.62
CA MET A 1 14.75 9.07 53.55
C MET A 1 15.37 8.14 52.50
N GLU A 2 14.57 7.14 52.03
CA GLU A 2 15.02 6.12 51.04
C GLU A 2 13.99 5.81 49.93
N LEU A 3 12.95 6.61 49.79
CA LEU A 3 11.91 6.39 48.80
C LEU A 3 12.02 7.25 47.51
N THR A 4 13.03 8.15 47.46
CA THR A 4 13.21 9.09 46.35
C THR A 4 14.21 8.61 45.28
N ASP A 5 15.06 7.64 45.61
CA ASP A 5 16.13 7.18 44.69
C ASP A 5 15.69 6.08 43.71
N SER A 6 14.63 5.35 44.05
CA SER A 6 14.05 4.31 43.19
C SER A 6 13.21 4.91 42.03
N PHE A 7 12.56 6.05 42.27
CA PHE A 7 11.73 6.73 41.26
C PHE A 7 12.60 7.47 40.23
N ALA A 8 13.73 8.03 40.67
CA ALA A 8 14.69 8.71 39.78
C ALA A 8 15.43 7.71 38.86
N LYS A 9 15.73 6.50 39.34
CA LYS A 9 16.34 5.44 38.50
C LYS A 9 15.34 4.84 37.49
N SER A 10 14.06 4.80 37.80
CA SER A 10 13.01 4.38 36.87
C SER A 10 12.76 5.40 35.73
N LEU A 11 12.91 6.71 36.02
CA LEU A 11 12.76 7.78 35.02
C LEU A 11 13.99 7.86 34.07
N LEU A 12 15.17 7.52 34.53
CA LEU A 12 16.40 7.52 33.71
C LEU A 12 16.51 6.32 32.76
N SER A 13 15.77 5.23 33.00
CA SER A 13 15.66 4.09 32.08
C SER A 13 14.69 4.30 30.94
N LEU A 14 13.84 5.32 31.00
CA LEU A 14 12.83 5.65 29.99
C LEU A 14 13.32 6.63 28.91
N THR A 15 14.49 7.25 29.08
CA THR A 15 15.00 8.29 28.17
C THR A 15 15.96 7.78 27.08
N SER A 16 16.20 6.47 26.97
CA SER A 16 17.06 5.89 25.92
C SER A 16 16.30 5.01 24.92
N ARG A 17 15.06 5.38 24.55
CA ARG A 17 14.51 4.91 23.27
C ARG A 17 15.00 5.85 22.17
N LYS A 18 16.15 5.49 21.54
CA LYS A 18 16.53 6.05 20.24
C LYS A 18 15.30 6.07 19.38
N ALA A 19 14.88 7.25 18.93
CA ALA A 19 13.94 7.39 17.84
C ALA A 19 14.49 6.54 16.68
N VAL A 20 13.86 5.41 16.40
CA VAL A 20 14.18 4.62 15.23
C VAL A 20 13.82 5.51 14.06
N MET A 21 14.83 6.13 13.45
CA MET A 21 14.63 6.82 12.17
C MET A 21 14.14 5.74 11.21
N THR A 22 12.87 5.80 10.85
CA THR A 22 12.31 4.95 9.81
C THR A 22 13.00 5.32 8.51
N VAL A 23 13.97 4.50 8.10
CA VAL A 23 14.65 4.67 6.82
C VAL A 23 13.61 4.40 5.74
N GLN A 24 13.23 5.46 5.03
CA GLN A 24 12.30 5.33 3.91
C GLN A 24 13.05 4.95 2.64
N ILE A 25 12.45 4.09 1.82
CA ILE A 25 13.00 3.72 0.52
C ILE A 25 12.97 4.95 -0.41
N GLU A 26 14.11 5.25 -1.02
CA GLU A 26 14.19 6.29 -2.04
C GLU A 26 13.31 5.93 -3.25
N ARG A 27 12.75 6.97 -3.88
CA ARG A 27 11.88 6.81 -5.06
C ARG A 27 12.32 7.77 -6.17
N ASP A 28 12.13 7.33 -7.40
CA ASP A 28 12.33 8.22 -8.55
C ASP A 28 11.14 9.18 -8.73
N ARG A 29 11.26 10.08 -9.73
CA ARG A 29 10.20 11.06 -10.07
C ARG A 29 8.83 10.47 -10.42
N TYR A 30 8.76 9.17 -10.68
CA TYR A 30 7.51 8.43 -10.94
C TYR A 30 7.01 7.65 -9.72
N GLY A 31 7.63 7.85 -8.55
CA GLY A 31 7.29 7.17 -7.30
C GLY A 31 7.71 5.70 -7.27
N ARG A 32 8.60 5.25 -8.19
CA ARG A 32 9.11 3.87 -8.20
C ARG A 32 10.24 3.74 -7.19
N PRO A 33 10.24 2.70 -6.33
CA PRO A 33 11.31 2.48 -5.37
C PRO A 33 12.65 2.19 -6.07
N LEU A 34 13.71 2.76 -5.52
CA LEU A 34 15.09 2.58 -5.99
C LEU A 34 15.75 1.47 -5.19
N ILE A 35 16.05 0.36 -5.85
CA ILE A 35 16.55 -0.88 -5.24
C ILE A 35 17.93 -1.17 -5.76
N ILE A 36 18.87 -1.53 -4.88
CA ILE A 36 20.16 -2.06 -5.28
C ILE A 36 19.96 -3.53 -5.68
N PRO A 37 20.14 -3.91 -6.96
CA PRO A 37 19.96 -5.29 -7.41
C PRO A 37 20.97 -6.24 -6.76
N VAL A 38 20.67 -7.54 -6.77
CA VAL A 38 21.61 -8.56 -6.32
C VAL A 38 22.92 -8.45 -7.10
N GLY A 39 24.04 -8.33 -6.40
CA GLY A 39 25.38 -8.14 -7.01
C GLY A 39 25.60 -6.75 -7.64
N GLY A 40 24.64 -5.85 -7.58
CA GLY A 40 24.75 -4.48 -8.08
C GLY A 40 25.31 -3.51 -7.02
N LYS A 41 25.82 -2.36 -7.50
CA LYS A 41 26.28 -1.26 -6.64
C LYS A 41 25.42 0.00 -6.76
N LYS A 42 24.62 0.12 -7.82
CA LYS A 42 23.76 1.27 -8.08
C LYS A 42 22.31 0.88 -7.97
N ALA A 43 21.51 1.74 -7.32
CA ALA A 43 20.07 1.55 -7.24
C ALA A 43 19.42 1.71 -8.64
N VAL A 44 18.43 0.88 -8.92
CA VAL A 44 17.60 0.94 -10.14
C VAL A 44 16.13 0.97 -9.76
N ALA A 45 15.31 1.60 -10.58
CA ALA A 45 13.88 1.70 -10.31
C ALA A 45 13.18 0.35 -10.49
N TYR A 46 12.45 -0.11 -9.44
CA TYR A 46 11.55 -1.24 -9.50
C TYR A 46 10.11 -0.76 -9.67
N THR A 47 9.32 -1.48 -10.44
CA THR A 47 7.90 -1.15 -10.59
C THR A 47 7.16 -1.46 -9.29
N ARG A 48 6.21 -0.60 -8.88
CA ARG A 48 5.39 -0.88 -7.70
C ARG A 48 4.48 -2.09 -7.94
N ALA A 49 4.32 -2.94 -6.94
CA ALA A 49 3.43 -4.12 -6.99
C ALA A 49 2.01 -3.73 -7.40
N THR A 50 1.46 -2.63 -6.83
CA THR A 50 0.15 -2.09 -7.18
C THR A 50 0.04 -1.64 -8.64
N THR A 51 1.12 -1.12 -9.24
CA THR A 51 1.14 -0.76 -10.67
C THR A 51 1.00 -1.99 -11.57
N ILE A 52 1.61 -3.12 -11.19
CA ILE A 52 1.45 -4.37 -11.93
C ILE A 52 0.06 -4.96 -11.70
N ALA A 53 -0.41 -5.00 -10.47
CA ALA A 53 -1.73 -5.50 -10.10
C ALA A 53 -2.85 -4.80 -10.88
N ASN A 54 -2.76 -3.47 -11.00
CA ASN A 54 -3.79 -2.66 -11.68
C ASN A 54 -3.59 -2.57 -13.21
N SER A 55 -2.57 -3.22 -13.78
CA SER A 55 -2.26 -3.08 -15.22
C SER A 55 -3.25 -3.81 -16.15
N LEU A 56 -4.06 -4.71 -15.60
CA LEU A 56 -5.12 -5.44 -16.30
C LEU A 56 -6.53 -4.95 -15.93
N ASP A 57 -6.64 -3.97 -15.02
CA ASP A 57 -7.94 -3.44 -14.60
C ASP A 57 -8.58 -2.60 -15.72
N ASP A 58 -9.91 -2.68 -15.80
CA ASP A 58 -10.70 -1.71 -16.53
C ASP A 58 -10.87 -0.43 -15.72
N ALA A 59 -10.16 0.62 -16.12
CA ALA A 59 -10.19 1.92 -15.46
C ALA A 59 -11.38 2.81 -15.87
N SER A 60 -12.29 2.35 -16.75
CA SER A 60 -13.38 3.16 -17.32
C SER A 60 -14.27 3.75 -16.23
N ALA A 61 -14.73 2.93 -15.29
CA ALA A 61 -15.60 3.38 -14.19
C ALA A 61 -14.89 4.39 -13.27
N LEU A 62 -13.61 4.15 -12.95
CA LEU A 62 -12.80 5.06 -12.14
C LEU A 62 -12.57 6.39 -12.86
N THR A 63 -12.31 6.36 -14.16
CA THR A 63 -12.13 7.56 -14.97
C THR A 63 -13.42 8.38 -15.00
N ALA A 64 -14.56 7.76 -15.27
CA ALA A 64 -15.85 8.43 -15.25
C ALA A 64 -16.18 9.03 -13.86
N TRP A 65 -15.83 8.33 -12.77
CA TRP A 65 -15.98 8.83 -11.41
C TRP A 65 -15.10 10.07 -11.17
N LYS A 66 -13.81 10.04 -11.56
CA LYS A 66 -12.90 11.19 -11.43
C LYS A 66 -13.43 12.41 -12.17
N MET A 67 -13.94 12.23 -13.39
CA MET A 67 -14.54 13.32 -14.18
C MET A 67 -15.73 13.95 -13.44
N ARG A 68 -16.62 13.13 -12.85
CA ARG A 68 -17.75 13.64 -12.06
C ARG A 68 -17.26 14.41 -10.82
N MET A 69 -16.26 13.89 -10.09
CA MET A 69 -15.72 14.57 -8.90
C MET A 69 -15.10 15.93 -9.28
N ALA A 70 -14.33 15.98 -10.36
CA ALA A 70 -13.79 17.24 -10.87
C ALA A 70 -14.91 18.24 -11.21
N ALA A 71 -15.96 17.82 -11.92
CA ALA A 71 -17.09 18.68 -12.27
C ALA A 71 -17.80 19.21 -11.02
N VAL A 72 -18.09 18.35 -10.02
CA VAL A 72 -18.71 18.74 -8.75
C VAL A 72 -17.87 19.74 -8.00
N GLY A 73 -16.55 19.51 -7.91
CA GLY A 73 -15.64 20.43 -7.21
C GLY A 73 -15.57 21.81 -7.87
N LEU A 74 -15.54 21.86 -9.20
CA LEU A 74 -15.55 23.12 -9.96
C LEU A 74 -16.84 23.92 -9.76
N THR A 75 -18.00 23.28 -9.60
CA THR A 75 -19.25 23.98 -9.29
C THR A 75 -19.26 24.56 -7.87
N THR A 76 -18.50 23.97 -6.96
CA THR A 76 -18.39 24.43 -5.56
C THR A 76 -17.36 25.56 -5.40
N ARG A 77 -16.31 25.58 -6.26
CA ARG A 77 -15.18 26.53 -6.21
C ARG A 77 -14.97 27.19 -7.59
N PRO A 78 -15.75 28.23 -7.92
CA PRO A 78 -15.60 28.93 -9.19
C PRO A 78 -14.23 29.61 -9.40
N ASP A 79 -13.53 29.91 -8.32
CA ASP A 79 -12.15 30.44 -8.32
C ASP A 79 -11.15 29.46 -8.95
N ILE A 80 -11.33 28.15 -8.75
CA ILE A 80 -10.52 27.12 -9.41
C ILE A 80 -10.75 27.15 -10.92
N LEU A 81 -12.00 27.33 -11.37
CA LEU A 81 -12.32 27.45 -12.79
C LEU A 81 -11.63 28.65 -13.44
N LEU A 82 -11.60 29.80 -12.75
CA LEU A 82 -10.85 30.98 -13.21
C LEU A 82 -9.35 30.70 -13.28
N SER A 83 -8.79 30.02 -12.29
CA SER A 83 -7.38 29.62 -12.27
C SER A 83 -7.03 28.70 -13.44
N ILE A 84 -7.89 27.74 -13.78
CA ILE A 84 -7.72 26.87 -14.95
C ILE A 84 -7.72 27.70 -16.23
N SER A 85 -8.66 28.67 -16.35
CA SER A 85 -8.73 29.56 -17.53
C SER A 85 -7.45 30.40 -17.66
N ALA A 86 -6.90 30.87 -16.55
CA ALA A 86 -5.67 31.67 -16.53
C ALA A 86 -4.42 30.84 -16.81
N ALA A 87 -4.42 29.53 -16.52
CA ALA A 87 -3.28 28.64 -16.74
C ALA A 87 -2.98 28.38 -18.23
N GLY A 88 -3.91 28.67 -19.13
CA GLY A 88 -3.74 28.49 -20.57
C GLY A 88 -3.43 27.02 -20.93
N GLU A 89 -2.22 26.77 -21.47
CA GLU A 89 -1.76 25.43 -21.89
C GLU A 89 -0.87 24.74 -20.85
N ASP A 90 -0.68 25.31 -19.65
CA ASP A 90 0.15 24.71 -18.60
C ASP A 90 -0.55 23.49 -18.01
N LYS A 91 -0.19 22.32 -18.57
CA LYS A 91 -0.75 21.02 -18.14
C LYS A 91 -0.50 20.68 -16.67
N LEU A 92 0.61 21.14 -16.09
CA LEU A 92 0.94 20.85 -14.69
C LEU A 92 0.05 21.68 -13.76
N ALA A 93 -0.11 22.97 -14.05
CA ALA A 93 -1.00 23.84 -13.31
C ALA A 93 -2.46 23.37 -13.43
N ILE A 94 -2.93 23.07 -14.65
CA ILE A 94 -4.30 22.56 -14.89
C ILE A 94 -4.54 21.27 -14.10
N ASN A 95 -3.60 20.30 -14.13
CA ASN A 95 -3.75 19.04 -13.37
C ASN A 95 -3.85 19.29 -11.87
N SER A 96 -3.03 20.22 -11.32
CA SER A 96 -3.07 20.58 -9.90
C SER A 96 -4.44 21.17 -9.51
N TYR A 97 -5.00 22.07 -10.33
CA TYR A 97 -6.33 22.65 -10.08
C TYR A 97 -7.45 21.62 -10.19
N ILE A 98 -7.34 20.65 -11.12
CA ILE A 98 -8.31 19.55 -11.21
C ILE A 98 -8.24 18.65 -9.97
N GLU A 99 -7.03 18.35 -9.48
CA GLU A 99 -6.85 17.59 -8.25
C GLU A 99 -7.45 18.34 -7.04
N GLU A 100 -7.22 19.66 -6.95
CA GLU A 100 -7.85 20.50 -5.92
C GLU A 100 -9.39 20.45 -6.00
N ALA A 101 -9.97 20.59 -7.19
CA ALA A 101 -11.41 20.48 -7.39
C ALA A 101 -11.95 19.12 -6.95
N MET A 102 -11.27 18.04 -7.32
CA MET A 102 -11.64 16.69 -6.89
C MET A 102 -11.58 16.53 -5.36
N GLU A 103 -10.57 17.14 -4.71
CA GLU A 103 -10.44 17.11 -3.26
C GLU A 103 -11.57 17.86 -2.56
N VAL A 104 -11.95 19.03 -3.07
CA VAL A 104 -13.14 19.80 -2.60
C VAL A 104 -14.42 18.95 -2.68
N ALA A 105 -14.55 18.14 -3.73
CA ALA A 105 -15.66 17.20 -3.89
C ALA A 105 -15.54 15.96 -2.96
N GLY A 106 -14.45 15.83 -2.18
CA GLY A 106 -14.21 14.73 -1.24
C GLY A 106 -13.68 13.46 -1.90
N ALA A 107 -12.99 13.57 -3.03
CA ALA A 107 -12.49 12.40 -3.77
C ALA A 107 -11.51 11.53 -2.96
N SER A 108 -10.69 12.13 -2.10
CA SER A 108 -9.71 11.38 -1.28
C SER A 108 -10.26 10.90 0.05
N LYS A 109 -11.48 11.29 0.45
CA LYS A 109 -12.04 10.99 1.77
C LYS A 109 -11.95 9.50 2.14
N ALA A 110 -12.37 8.61 1.24
CA ALA A 110 -12.33 7.17 1.50
C ALA A 110 -10.88 6.63 1.60
N ALA A 111 -9.97 7.14 0.76
CA ALA A 111 -8.56 6.74 0.81
C ALA A 111 -7.87 7.23 2.10
N ASN A 112 -8.17 8.46 2.54
CA ASN A 112 -7.64 9.02 3.78
C ASN A 112 -8.11 8.24 5.01
N ILE A 113 -9.39 7.84 5.04
CA ILE A 113 -9.94 6.98 6.09
C ILE A 113 -9.22 5.62 6.08
N GLY A 114 -9.06 5.01 4.91
CA GLY A 114 -8.33 3.76 4.76
C GLY A 114 -6.91 3.86 5.33
N THR A 115 -6.17 4.90 4.94
CA THR A 115 -4.80 5.15 5.43
C THR A 115 -4.77 5.30 6.96
N ALA A 116 -5.73 6.02 7.56
CA ALA A 116 -5.80 6.17 9.01
C ALA A 116 -6.07 4.83 9.73
N ILE A 117 -6.98 4.01 9.21
CA ILE A 117 -7.29 2.68 9.76
C ILE A 117 -6.05 1.76 9.66
N HIS A 118 -5.33 1.76 8.53
CA HIS A 118 -4.07 1.02 8.40
C HIS A 118 -3.05 1.46 9.46
N ALA A 119 -2.88 2.76 9.69
CA ALA A 119 -1.96 3.27 10.70
C ALA A 119 -2.37 2.87 12.13
N PHE A 120 -3.66 2.85 12.46
CA PHE A 120 -4.13 2.36 13.76
C PHE A 120 -3.90 0.85 13.93
N THR A 121 -4.21 0.06 12.92
CA THR A 121 -3.99 -1.40 12.97
C THR A 121 -2.51 -1.77 13.01
N GLU A 122 -1.63 -1.00 12.34
CA GLU A 122 -0.18 -1.15 12.41
C GLU A 122 0.32 -0.90 13.84
N LYS A 123 -0.05 0.22 14.45
CA LYS A 123 0.31 0.54 15.83
C LYS A 123 -0.19 -0.52 16.82
N LEU A 124 -1.43 -0.99 16.64
CA LEU A 124 -2.02 -2.04 17.47
C LEU A 124 -1.18 -3.33 17.41
N ASP A 125 -0.84 -3.78 16.21
CA ASP A 125 -0.06 -5.00 16.01
C ASP A 125 1.39 -4.86 16.51
N LEU A 126 1.95 -3.64 16.51
CA LEU A 126 3.27 -3.32 17.09
C LEU A 126 3.22 -3.11 18.62
N GLY A 127 2.05 -3.18 19.25
CA GLY A 127 1.89 -2.90 20.69
C GLY A 127 2.21 -1.46 21.06
N GLN A 128 2.04 -0.53 20.12
CA GLN A 128 2.29 0.90 20.32
C GLN A 128 1.03 1.61 20.84
N ASP A 129 1.23 2.78 21.44
CA ASP A 129 0.12 3.66 21.83
C ASP A 129 -0.63 4.14 20.58
N LEU A 130 -1.94 3.88 20.56
CA LEU A 130 -2.82 4.27 19.47
C LEU A 130 -3.11 5.78 19.49
N GLY A 131 -2.91 6.44 20.63
CA GLY A 131 -3.33 7.81 20.82
C GLY A 131 -4.85 7.95 20.83
N VAL A 132 -5.35 9.11 20.38
CA VAL A 132 -6.80 9.37 20.30
C VAL A 132 -7.37 8.75 19.03
N ILE A 133 -8.21 7.75 19.18
CA ILE A 133 -8.99 7.17 18.08
C ILE A 133 -10.34 7.90 18.05
N PRO A 134 -10.77 8.49 16.93
CA PRO A 134 -12.11 9.02 16.81
C PRO A 134 -13.18 7.96 17.11
N ASP A 135 -14.20 8.31 17.90
CA ASP A 135 -15.25 7.38 18.38
C ASP A 135 -15.88 6.56 17.25
N GLN A 136 -16.03 7.15 16.08
CA GLN A 136 -16.60 6.51 14.91
C GLN A 136 -15.75 5.33 14.37
N TRP A 137 -14.43 5.27 14.67
CA TRP A 137 -13.52 4.20 14.21
C TRP A 137 -13.19 3.18 15.29
N LEU A 138 -13.53 3.47 16.54
CA LEU A 138 -13.26 2.56 17.65
C LEU A 138 -13.89 1.16 17.47
N PRO A 139 -15.13 1.03 16.93
CA PRO A 139 -15.71 -0.29 16.61
C PRO A 139 -14.91 -1.06 15.56
N ASP A 140 -14.36 -0.37 14.53
CA ASP A 140 -13.55 -1.01 13.48
C ASP A 140 -12.25 -1.57 14.07
N ILE A 141 -11.55 -0.81 14.92
CA ILE A 141 -10.30 -1.26 15.55
C ILE A 141 -10.55 -2.45 16.49
N LYS A 142 -11.63 -2.44 17.27
CA LYS A 142 -12.02 -3.58 18.10
C LYS A 142 -12.35 -4.82 17.27
N ALA A 143 -13.08 -4.65 16.16
CA ALA A 143 -13.41 -5.74 15.25
C ALA A 143 -12.15 -6.34 14.60
N TYR A 144 -11.18 -5.49 14.21
CA TYR A 144 -9.88 -5.93 13.71
C TYR A 144 -9.14 -6.78 14.75
N GLU A 145 -8.99 -6.27 15.97
CA GLU A 145 -8.30 -6.96 17.06
C GLU A 145 -8.91 -8.35 17.31
N GLN A 146 -10.24 -8.43 17.42
CA GLN A 146 -10.95 -9.68 17.64
C GLN A 146 -10.79 -10.67 16.48
N ALA A 147 -10.96 -10.21 15.23
CA ALA A 147 -10.88 -11.06 14.06
C ALA A 147 -9.45 -11.61 13.83
N THR A 148 -8.43 -10.81 14.14
CA THR A 148 -7.03 -11.18 13.93
C THR A 148 -6.35 -11.82 15.13
N ALA A 149 -7.06 -12.05 16.24
CA ALA A 149 -6.52 -12.64 17.46
C ALA A 149 -5.87 -14.02 17.25
N SER A 150 -6.37 -14.80 16.28
CA SER A 150 -5.81 -16.11 15.93
C SER A 150 -4.60 -16.06 15.00
N LEU A 151 -4.24 -14.88 14.49
CA LEU A 151 -3.12 -14.68 13.58
C LEU A 151 -1.87 -14.26 14.36
N LYS A 152 -0.81 -15.06 14.30
CA LYS A 152 0.49 -14.66 14.82
C LYS A 152 1.18 -13.76 13.80
N LYS A 153 1.33 -12.47 14.09
CA LYS A 153 2.00 -11.50 13.23
C LYS A 153 3.51 -11.77 13.24
N LEU A 154 4.06 -12.11 12.08
CA LEU A 154 5.50 -12.39 11.91
C LEU A 154 6.25 -11.15 11.42
N HIS A 155 5.66 -10.44 10.46
CA HIS A 155 6.18 -9.17 9.95
C HIS A 155 5.03 -8.19 9.71
N ILE A 156 5.31 -6.92 9.94
CA ILE A 156 4.38 -5.80 9.77
C ILE A 156 5.09 -4.80 8.86
N GLU A 157 4.42 -4.36 7.77
CA GLU A 157 4.94 -3.38 6.80
C GLU A 157 6.37 -3.70 6.30
N GLN A 158 6.68 -4.98 6.10
CA GLN A 158 8.00 -5.40 5.65
C GLN A 158 8.18 -5.17 4.16
N PHE A 159 9.09 -4.26 3.78
CA PHE A 159 9.38 -3.99 2.37
C PHE A 159 9.89 -5.24 1.65
N THR A 160 9.37 -5.47 0.45
CA THR A 160 9.53 -6.73 -0.30
C THR A 160 9.94 -6.43 -1.74
N VAL A 161 10.85 -7.24 -2.28
CA VAL A 161 11.33 -7.17 -3.67
C VAL A 161 11.14 -8.49 -4.39
N LEU A 162 10.76 -8.41 -5.64
CA LEU A 162 10.73 -9.52 -6.60
C LEU A 162 11.74 -9.22 -7.71
N ASP A 163 13.00 -9.56 -7.45
CA ASP A 163 14.14 -9.17 -8.29
C ASP A 163 14.01 -9.62 -9.74
N LYS A 164 13.54 -10.86 -9.98
CA LYS A 164 13.37 -11.42 -11.33
C LYS A 164 12.50 -10.56 -12.26
N LEU A 165 11.50 -9.86 -11.70
CA LEU A 165 10.57 -9.01 -12.44
C LEU A 165 10.80 -7.52 -12.19
N LYS A 166 11.75 -7.16 -11.34
CA LYS A 166 12.00 -5.79 -10.87
C LYS A 166 10.72 -5.13 -10.35
N ILE A 167 10.04 -5.83 -9.45
CA ILE A 167 8.83 -5.36 -8.78
C ILE A 167 9.12 -5.23 -7.29
N ALA A 168 8.54 -4.23 -6.63
CA ALA A 168 8.67 -4.06 -5.20
C ALA A 168 7.41 -3.45 -4.59
N GLY A 169 7.22 -3.66 -3.28
CA GLY A 169 6.12 -3.12 -2.50
C GLY A 169 6.17 -3.61 -1.07
N THR A 170 5.15 -3.30 -0.31
CA THR A 170 5.07 -3.62 1.11
C THR A 170 3.75 -4.34 1.37
N PRO A 171 3.76 -5.62 1.75
CA PRO A 171 2.57 -6.27 2.30
C PRO A 171 2.28 -5.70 3.70
N ASP A 172 1.01 -5.52 4.04
CA ASP A 172 0.63 -5.03 5.35
C ASP A 172 1.12 -5.97 6.45
N ARG A 173 0.95 -7.28 6.26
CA ARG A 173 1.35 -8.30 7.24
C ARG A 173 1.89 -9.55 6.59
N VAL A 174 2.79 -10.23 7.28
CA VAL A 174 3.05 -11.67 7.12
C VAL A 174 2.63 -12.34 8.42
N VAL A 175 1.75 -13.32 8.33
CA VAL A 175 1.14 -13.97 9.48
C VAL A 175 1.33 -15.48 9.45
N GLU A 176 1.28 -16.10 10.64
CA GLU A 176 1.17 -17.55 10.79
C GLU A 176 -0.23 -17.88 11.31
N TYR A 177 -0.89 -18.82 10.65
CA TYR A 177 -2.19 -19.34 11.03
C TYR A 177 -2.19 -20.86 10.87
N LYS A 178 -2.50 -21.60 11.95
CA LYS A 178 -2.49 -23.08 11.99
C LYS A 178 -1.19 -23.72 11.48
N GLY A 179 -0.04 -23.09 11.76
CA GLY A 179 1.27 -23.57 11.37
C GLY A 179 1.71 -23.20 9.94
N GLU A 180 0.87 -22.57 9.15
CA GLU A 180 1.22 -22.08 7.81
C GLU A 180 1.42 -20.56 7.82
N LYS A 181 2.32 -20.07 6.94
CA LYS A 181 2.60 -18.65 6.79
C LYS A 181 1.88 -18.10 5.57
N PHE A 182 1.28 -16.93 5.74
CA PHE A 182 0.51 -16.24 4.69
C PHE A 182 0.93 -14.78 4.58
N ILE A 183 0.91 -14.25 3.36
CA ILE A 183 0.77 -12.81 3.16
C ILE A 183 -0.67 -12.43 3.57
N ALA A 184 -0.80 -11.33 4.30
CA ALA A 184 -2.09 -10.77 4.65
C ALA A 184 -2.13 -9.27 4.37
N ASP A 185 -3.29 -8.80 3.93
CA ASP A 185 -3.49 -7.43 3.49
C ASP A 185 -4.85 -6.92 3.96
N ILE A 186 -4.87 -5.70 4.49
CA ILE A 186 -6.07 -5.08 5.04
C ILE A 186 -6.79 -4.32 3.93
N LYS A 187 -8.08 -4.55 3.79
CA LYS A 187 -8.93 -3.84 2.83
C LYS A 187 -10.08 -3.17 3.57
N THR A 188 -10.08 -1.83 3.53
CA THR A 188 -11.10 -0.98 4.18
C THR A 188 -12.24 -0.59 3.25
N GLY A 189 -12.10 -0.87 1.97
CA GLY A 189 -13.12 -0.68 0.94
C GLY A 189 -13.78 -2.00 0.53
N ARG A 190 -14.52 -1.94 -0.58
CA ARG A 190 -15.16 -3.10 -1.19
C ARG A 190 -14.13 -4.03 -1.83
N ILE A 191 -14.40 -5.33 -1.85
CA ILE A 191 -13.55 -6.37 -2.46
C ILE A 191 -14.26 -7.11 -3.60
N ASP A 192 -15.14 -6.40 -4.33
CA ASP A 192 -15.98 -6.99 -5.39
C ASP A 192 -15.18 -7.50 -6.60
N HIS A 193 -14.00 -6.92 -6.84
CA HIS A 193 -13.10 -7.28 -7.93
C HIS A 193 -11.72 -7.66 -7.39
N PRO A 194 -11.58 -8.88 -6.85
CA PRO A 194 -10.39 -9.27 -6.09
C PRO A 194 -9.17 -9.61 -6.95
N SER A 195 -9.27 -9.60 -8.28
CA SER A 195 -8.17 -10.03 -9.18
C SER A 195 -6.89 -9.22 -8.96
N ASN A 196 -6.98 -7.91 -8.85
CA ASN A 196 -5.82 -7.06 -8.59
C ASN A 196 -5.24 -7.29 -7.19
N ILE A 197 -6.09 -7.58 -6.19
CA ILE A 197 -5.65 -7.96 -4.84
C ILE A 197 -4.90 -9.29 -4.90
N ALA A 198 -5.44 -10.30 -5.60
CA ALA A 198 -4.77 -11.59 -5.79
C ALA A 198 -3.41 -11.43 -6.45
N MET A 199 -3.30 -10.60 -7.49
CA MET A 199 -2.04 -10.29 -8.17
C MET A 199 -1.05 -9.59 -7.23
N GLN A 200 -1.49 -8.62 -6.45
CA GLN A 200 -0.67 -7.88 -5.49
C GLN A 200 -0.07 -8.83 -4.45
N LEU A 201 -0.90 -9.68 -3.83
CA LEU A 201 -0.48 -10.61 -2.78
C LEU A 201 0.40 -11.74 -3.34
N ALA A 202 0.14 -12.20 -4.57
CA ALA A 202 1.00 -13.14 -5.29
C ALA A 202 2.42 -12.57 -5.47
N ILE A 203 2.54 -11.30 -5.85
CA ILE A 203 3.86 -10.64 -5.98
C ILE A 203 4.61 -10.69 -4.66
N TYR A 204 3.95 -10.42 -3.54
CA TYR A 204 4.58 -10.43 -2.23
C TYR A 204 4.98 -11.85 -1.78
N ALA A 205 4.13 -12.84 -2.02
CA ALA A 205 4.43 -14.24 -1.69
C ALA A 205 5.59 -14.82 -2.52
N HIS A 206 5.76 -14.35 -3.76
CA HIS A 206 6.88 -14.72 -4.64
C HIS A 206 8.12 -13.84 -4.48
N GLY A 207 8.03 -12.75 -3.70
CA GLY A 207 9.12 -11.84 -3.39
C GLY A 207 9.96 -12.29 -2.20
N SER A 208 10.91 -11.46 -1.84
CA SER A 208 11.77 -11.62 -0.66
C SER A 208 11.72 -10.36 0.19
N PRO A 209 11.73 -10.47 1.53
CA PRO A 209 11.93 -9.31 2.40
C PRO A 209 13.23 -8.61 2.03
N TYR A 210 13.20 -7.29 2.02
CA TYR A 210 14.33 -6.44 1.67
C TYR A 210 14.67 -5.52 2.84
N ASP A 211 15.91 -5.57 3.27
CA ASP A 211 16.42 -4.63 4.25
C ASP A 211 16.90 -3.38 3.52
N ILE A 212 16.24 -2.26 3.81
CA ILE A 212 16.48 -0.96 3.16
C ILE A 212 17.87 -0.41 3.50
N VAL A 213 18.37 -0.71 4.71
CA VAL A 213 19.66 -0.19 5.19
C VAL A 213 20.84 -0.96 4.59
N THR A 214 20.75 -2.28 4.61
CA THR A 214 21.85 -3.15 4.19
C THR A 214 21.73 -3.60 2.73
N ALA A 215 20.60 -3.33 2.08
CA ALA A 215 20.25 -3.79 0.74
C ALA A 215 20.26 -5.33 0.60
N THR A 216 20.11 -6.05 1.70
CA THR A 216 20.08 -7.53 1.71
C THR A 216 18.68 -8.07 1.50
N ARG A 217 18.59 -9.35 1.10
CA ARG A 217 17.34 -10.09 0.95
C ARG A 217 17.25 -11.15 2.03
N GLY A 218 16.12 -11.16 2.70
CA GLY A 218 15.74 -12.24 3.59
C GLY A 218 14.95 -13.33 2.87
N SER A 219 14.35 -14.22 3.65
CA SER A 219 13.46 -15.27 3.18
C SER A 219 12.19 -15.28 4.02
N TRP A 220 11.04 -15.47 3.38
CA TRP A 220 9.79 -15.77 4.08
C TRP A 220 9.77 -17.20 4.66
N GLY A 221 10.70 -18.07 4.25
CA GLY A 221 10.63 -19.52 4.49
C GLY A 221 9.49 -20.15 3.67
N ASP A 222 8.78 -21.11 4.27
CA ASP A 222 7.66 -21.80 3.63
C ASP A 222 6.38 -20.96 3.68
N ILE A 223 6.36 -19.88 2.90
CA ILE A 223 5.15 -19.07 2.75
C ILE A 223 4.20 -19.71 1.75
N ASN A 224 2.90 -19.71 2.07
CA ASN A 224 1.88 -20.22 1.18
C ASN A 224 1.83 -19.38 -0.11
N LYS A 225 1.92 -20.03 -1.28
CA LYS A 225 1.89 -19.42 -2.61
C LYS A 225 0.60 -19.70 -3.37
N GLU A 226 -0.31 -20.44 -2.75
CA GLU A 226 -1.63 -20.74 -3.31
C GLU A 226 -2.68 -19.78 -2.75
N LYS A 227 -2.55 -19.46 -1.45
CA LYS A 227 -3.53 -18.64 -0.73
C LYS A 227 -2.85 -17.51 0.04
N ALA A 228 -3.54 -16.40 0.14
CA ALA A 228 -3.24 -15.30 1.04
C ALA A 228 -4.50 -14.92 1.85
N ILE A 229 -4.37 -14.04 2.81
CA ILE A 229 -5.48 -13.61 3.67
C ILE A 229 -5.82 -12.14 3.36
N ILE A 230 -7.07 -11.88 3.02
CA ILE A 230 -7.64 -10.52 3.06
C ILE A 230 -8.23 -10.31 4.44
N ILE A 231 -7.78 -9.30 5.15
CA ILE A 231 -8.38 -8.80 6.38
C ILE A 231 -9.37 -7.72 5.94
N HIS A 232 -10.62 -8.12 5.68
CA HIS A 232 -11.67 -7.22 5.20
C HIS A 232 -12.29 -6.47 6.38
N LEU A 233 -11.93 -5.19 6.48
CA LEU A 233 -12.31 -4.26 7.55
C LEU A 233 -13.02 -3.04 6.93
N PRO A 234 -14.28 -3.17 6.46
CA PRO A 234 -14.98 -2.06 5.83
C PRO A 234 -15.13 -0.89 6.79
N ALA A 235 -14.59 0.26 6.41
CA ALA A 235 -14.51 1.43 7.27
C ALA A 235 -15.90 1.91 7.76
N GLY A 236 -16.03 2.15 9.05
CA GLY A 236 -17.26 2.64 9.70
C GLY A 236 -18.35 1.60 9.91
N THR A 237 -18.05 0.29 9.71
CA THR A 237 -19.05 -0.77 9.88
C THR A 237 -18.94 -1.53 11.21
N GLY A 238 -17.83 -1.38 11.92
CA GLY A 238 -17.55 -2.16 13.13
C GLY A 238 -17.45 -3.66 12.88
N THR A 239 -17.13 -4.09 11.64
CA THR A 239 -17.00 -5.50 11.28
C THR A 239 -15.65 -5.79 10.65
N CYS A 240 -15.09 -6.97 10.95
CA CYS A 240 -13.88 -7.45 10.32
C CYS A 240 -14.03 -8.95 9.99
N LYS A 241 -13.62 -9.35 8.79
CA LYS A 241 -13.68 -10.75 8.35
C LYS A 241 -12.35 -11.15 7.73
N LEU A 242 -11.90 -12.37 8.03
CA LEU A 242 -10.75 -12.98 7.36
C LEU A 242 -11.26 -13.79 6.17
N VAL A 243 -10.69 -13.52 4.99
CA VAL A 243 -11.08 -14.17 3.74
C VAL A 243 -9.84 -14.71 3.06
N PHE A 244 -9.83 -15.98 2.68
CA PHE A 244 -8.78 -16.50 1.81
C PHE A 244 -9.01 -16.04 0.38
N ILE A 245 -7.89 -15.69 -0.28
CA ILE A 245 -7.86 -15.36 -1.70
C ILE A 245 -6.87 -16.28 -2.42
N ASP A 246 -7.24 -16.75 -3.60
CA ASP A 246 -6.38 -17.57 -4.45
C ASP A 246 -5.31 -16.69 -5.12
N ILE A 247 -4.07 -16.80 -4.66
CA ILE A 247 -2.94 -16.08 -5.21
C ILE A 247 -2.17 -16.88 -6.27
N ASN A 248 -2.49 -18.17 -6.46
CA ASN A 248 -1.97 -18.92 -7.61
C ASN A 248 -2.63 -18.39 -8.90
N GLU A 249 -3.95 -18.14 -8.91
CA GLU A 249 -4.61 -17.42 -10.00
C GLU A 249 -4.08 -15.98 -10.12
N GLY A 250 -3.85 -15.31 -9.00
CA GLY A 250 -3.19 -13.99 -8.98
C GLY A 250 -1.83 -13.99 -9.66
N TRP A 251 -1.02 -15.05 -9.46
CA TRP A 251 0.27 -15.18 -10.10
C TRP A 251 0.18 -15.37 -11.63
N LYS A 252 -0.83 -16.08 -12.13
CA LYS A 252 -1.11 -16.17 -13.57
C LYS A 252 -1.43 -14.77 -14.13
N GLY A 253 -2.22 -13.98 -13.41
CA GLY A 253 -2.49 -12.57 -13.73
C GLY A 253 -1.22 -11.72 -13.80
N VAL A 254 -0.30 -11.87 -12.85
CA VAL A 254 1.00 -11.17 -12.86
C VAL A 254 1.80 -11.53 -14.12
N GLN A 255 1.87 -12.82 -14.47
CA GLN A 255 2.58 -13.27 -15.67
C GLN A 255 1.96 -12.69 -16.95
N LEU A 256 0.62 -12.64 -17.03
CA LEU A 256 -0.09 -12.02 -18.16
C LEU A 256 0.20 -10.51 -18.21
N ALA A 257 0.11 -9.80 -17.08
CA ALA A 257 0.42 -8.38 -16.99
C ALA A 257 1.83 -8.07 -17.49
N MET A 258 2.82 -8.89 -17.12
CA MET A 258 4.20 -8.72 -17.59
C MET A 258 4.34 -8.95 -19.10
N LYS A 259 3.60 -9.92 -19.69
CA LYS A 259 3.55 -10.10 -21.14
C LYS A 259 2.93 -8.90 -21.84
N VAL A 260 1.80 -8.39 -21.33
CA VAL A 260 1.12 -7.19 -21.86
C VAL A 260 2.04 -5.97 -21.81
N ARG A 261 2.73 -5.75 -20.69
CA ARG A 261 3.68 -4.63 -20.55
C ARG A 261 4.82 -4.74 -21.57
N LYS A 262 5.44 -5.92 -21.69
CA LYS A 262 6.50 -6.17 -22.70
C LYS A 262 5.99 -5.91 -24.12
N TRP A 263 4.76 -6.31 -24.43
CA TRP A 263 4.15 -6.07 -25.75
C TRP A 263 3.94 -4.56 -26.00
N ARG A 264 3.46 -3.80 -25.00
CA ARG A 264 3.28 -2.35 -25.10
C ARG A 264 4.59 -1.58 -25.32
N ASP A 265 5.69 -2.11 -24.83
CA ASP A 265 7.03 -1.50 -24.94
C ASP A 265 7.73 -1.84 -26.30
N GLN A 266 7.06 -2.57 -27.21
CA GLN A 266 7.61 -2.90 -28.53
C GLN A 266 7.83 -1.63 -29.35
N LYS A 267 8.96 -1.60 -30.04
CA LYS A 267 9.34 -0.52 -30.97
C LYS A 267 9.42 -1.08 -32.39
N GLY A 268 9.37 -0.20 -33.40
CA GLY A 268 9.57 -0.60 -34.80
C GLY A 268 8.37 -1.31 -35.42
N LEU A 269 7.14 -1.06 -34.89
CA LEU A 269 5.89 -1.60 -35.48
C LEU A 269 5.45 -0.84 -36.75
N THR A 270 6.10 0.29 -37.05
CA THR A 270 5.82 1.10 -38.24
C THR A 270 7.07 1.26 -39.08
N THR A 271 6.90 1.16 -40.40
CA THR A 271 7.92 1.51 -41.40
C THR A 271 7.35 2.63 -42.30
N PRO A 272 8.20 3.56 -42.80
CA PRO A 272 7.77 4.53 -43.80
C PRO A 272 7.14 3.82 -45.01
N PHE A 273 6.08 4.38 -45.54
CA PHE A 273 5.54 3.96 -46.83
C PHE A 273 6.29 4.73 -47.90
N GLU A 274 7.05 3.98 -48.75
CA GLU A 274 7.77 4.55 -49.89
C GLU A 274 6.86 4.67 -51.10
#